data_1edd394a22d806bbebf2d634db89778f
#
_entry.id   1edd394a22d806bbebf2d634db89778f
#
_cell.length_a   1.000
_cell.length_b   1.000
_cell.length_c   1.000
_cell.angle_alpha   90.00
_cell.angle_beta   90.00
_cell.angle_gamma   90.00
#
_symmetry.space_group_name_H-M   'P 1'
#
loop_
_entity.id
_entity.type
_entity.pdbx_description
1 polymer ?
#
loop_
_entity_poly.entity_id
_entity_poly.type
_entity_poly.pdbx_seq_one_letter_code
_entity_poly.pdbx_strand_id
1 'polypeptide(L)'
;MIQGFGTREITDQILRAFIKSANGVMHEKHKVVGQYEQTEWPTFKEIDSPVAVWGCLRGTEAVIDEAGQKEQDWYFFDHAYVMNEDKHNVNFKLKDRVYRCTKNAQIINEIDELSDDDYKRIEKYEEHIQLEPWKKDGKYILVFEPSDFAKRWWEVPNWTEDTINLLKANTDLEIRIRKKNSLVSFESEVKGAKAVVSLQSAAPIQAHIWGIPGYCAEMSAAYPVSHSLEMIQKGLDSIQYIPDDTRQKWLNSILANQYTMTEIADGTCYNRLKDK
;
A
#
# COMPACT_ATOMS: atom_id res chain seq x y z
N MET A 1 13.36 -12.78 -18.70
CA MET A 1 12.96 -13.77 -17.64
C MET A 1 12.86 -13.01 -16.36
N ILE A 2 11.92 -13.28 -15.45
CA ILE A 2 11.80 -12.57 -14.17
C ILE A 2 12.47 -13.37 -13.07
N GLN A 3 13.17 -12.70 -12.14
CA GLN A 3 13.77 -13.30 -10.95
C GLN A 3 12.93 -12.98 -9.71
N GLY A 4 12.40 -13.99 -9.02
CA GLY A 4 11.63 -13.84 -7.78
C GLY A 4 12.50 -14.06 -6.55
N PHE A 5 12.36 -13.21 -5.52
CA PHE A 5 13.17 -13.27 -4.30
C PHE A 5 12.30 -13.58 -3.08
N GLY A 6 12.21 -14.84 -2.71
CA GLY A 6 11.41 -15.31 -1.57
C GLY A 6 12.10 -15.09 -0.23
N THR A 7 11.30 -14.73 0.77
CA THR A 7 11.78 -14.48 2.14
C THR A 7 10.99 -15.21 3.23
N ARG A 8 9.78 -15.68 2.92
CA ARG A 8 8.88 -16.39 3.84
C ARG A 8 7.96 -17.33 3.06
N GLU A 9 7.72 -18.51 3.58
CA GLU A 9 6.91 -19.52 2.92
C GLU A 9 5.52 -19.05 2.48
N ILE A 10 4.81 -18.34 3.36
CA ILE A 10 3.45 -17.86 3.07
C ILE A 10 3.41 -16.81 1.95
N THR A 11 4.42 -15.94 1.89
CA THR A 11 4.53 -14.91 0.84
C THR A 11 5.19 -15.47 -0.41
N ASP A 12 6.07 -16.44 -0.25
CA ASP A 12 6.75 -17.10 -1.35
C ASP A 12 5.79 -17.90 -2.24
N GLN A 13 4.68 -18.38 -1.69
CA GLN A 13 3.62 -19.02 -2.50
C GLN A 13 3.02 -18.05 -3.54
N ILE A 14 2.86 -16.78 -3.16
CA ILE A 14 2.33 -15.74 -4.05
C ILE A 14 3.35 -15.40 -5.12
N LEU A 15 4.61 -15.19 -4.73
CA LEU A 15 5.69 -14.94 -5.66
C LEU A 15 5.91 -16.13 -6.62
N ARG A 16 5.90 -17.37 -6.14
CA ARG A 16 6.02 -18.57 -7.00
C ARG A 16 4.92 -18.61 -8.06
N ALA A 17 3.69 -18.28 -7.69
CA ALA A 17 2.57 -18.26 -8.65
C ALA A 17 2.82 -17.20 -9.73
N PHE A 18 3.22 -15.99 -9.36
CA PHE A 18 3.55 -14.92 -10.28
C PHE A 18 4.74 -15.28 -11.18
N ILE A 19 5.84 -15.74 -10.59
CA ILE A 19 7.07 -16.12 -11.31
C ILE A 19 6.80 -17.24 -12.30
N LYS A 20 6.00 -18.23 -11.90
CA LYS A 20 5.58 -19.32 -12.79
C LYS A 20 4.76 -18.82 -13.97
N SER A 21 3.80 -17.90 -13.73
CA SER A 21 2.97 -17.32 -14.80
C SER A 21 3.77 -16.47 -15.78
N ALA A 22 4.86 -15.87 -15.31
CA ALA A 22 5.78 -15.05 -16.10
C ALA A 22 6.98 -15.84 -16.72
N ASN A 23 7.01 -17.16 -16.60
CA ASN A 23 8.12 -18.02 -17.01
C ASN A 23 9.47 -17.60 -16.41
N GLY A 24 9.47 -17.25 -15.13
CA GLY A 24 10.63 -16.76 -14.39
C GLY A 24 11.33 -17.83 -13.54
N VAL A 25 12.31 -17.39 -12.75
CA VAL A 25 13.09 -18.21 -11.81
C VAL A 25 12.91 -17.70 -10.39
N MET A 26 12.71 -18.61 -9.44
CA MET A 26 12.54 -18.27 -8.03
C MET A 26 13.84 -18.54 -7.25
N HIS A 27 14.31 -17.52 -6.54
CA HIS A 27 15.42 -17.61 -5.59
C HIS A 27 14.83 -17.60 -4.18
N GLU A 28 15.11 -18.64 -3.39
CA GLU A 28 14.60 -18.78 -2.04
C GLU A 28 15.75 -18.83 -1.04
N LYS A 29 15.57 -18.15 0.10
CA LYS A 29 16.48 -18.26 1.23
C LYS A 29 16.33 -19.62 1.90
N HIS A 30 17.45 -20.23 2.28
CA HIS A 30 17.40 -21.45 3.08
C HIS A 30 16.75 -21.18 4.44
N LYS A 31 15.79 -22.01 4.79
CA LYS A 31 15.15 -21.98 6.11
C LYS A 31 16.12 -22.54 7.15
N VAL A 32 16.60 -21.69 8.04
CA VAL A 32 17.12 -22.12 9.33
C VAL A 32 15.96 -22.05 10.32
N VAL A 33 15.58 -23.18 10.89
CA VAL A 33 14.50 -23.26 11.87
C VAL A 33 14.91 -22.44 13.10
N GLY A 34 14.20 -21.33 13.34
CA GLY A 34 14.24 -20.59 14.60
C GLY A 34 15.04 -19.29 14.64
N GLN A 35 15.81 -18.91 13.61
CA GLN A 35 16.50 -17.62 13.56
C GLN A 35 16.40 -17.00 12.17
N TYR A 36 16.06 -15.68 12.15
CA TYR A 36 16.09 -14.86 10.94
C TYR A 36 17.53 -14.40 10.70
N GLU A 37 18.40 -15.31 10.31
CA GLU A 37 19.67 -14.90 9.75
C GLU A 37 19.42 -14.26 8.39
N GLN A 38 20.10 -13.16 8.12
CA GLN A 38 20.21 -12.56 6.78
C GLN A 38 21.01 -13.52 5.90
N THR A 39 20.42 -14.63 5.53
CA THR A 39 21.04 -15.55 4.60
C THR A 39 20.82 -15.03 3.21
N GLU A 40 21.88 -14.92 2.45
CA GLU A 40 21.86 -14.62 1.02
C GLU A 40 21.02 -15.64 0.26
N TRP A 41 20.50 -15.24 -0.89
CA TRP A 41 19.83 -16.19 -1.79
C TRP A 41 20.88 -17.08 -2.46
N PRO A 42 20.99 -18.36 -2.16
CA PRO A 42 22.14 -19.19 -2.59
C PRO A 42 22.20 -19.42 -4.09
N THR A 43 21.07 -19.29 -4.79
CA THR A 43 21.00 -19.46 -6.26
C THR A 43 21.11 -18.13 -7.01
N PHE A 44 21.19 -17.02 -6.29
CA PHE A 44 21.31 -15.69 -6.87
C PHE A 44 22.78 -15.40 -7.22
N LYS A 45 23.03 -14.88 -8.40
CA LYS A 45 24.35 -14.42 -8.84
C LYS A 45 24.38 -12.92 -9.08
N GLU A 46 23.46 -12.43 -9.89
CA GLU A 46 23.36 -11.02 -10.24
C GLU A 46 21.95 -10.67 -10.73
N ILE A 47 21.57 -9.40 -10.65
CA ILE A 47 20.35 -8.87 -11.27
C ILE A 47 20.69 -8.49 -12.72
N ASP A 48 20.17 -9.25 -13.67
CA ASP A 48 20.34 -9.08 -15.12
C ASP A 48 18.98 -9.02 -15.86
N SER A 49 17.89 -9.04 -15.11
CA SER A 49 16.53 -9.14 -15.64
C SER A 49 15.54 -8.62 -14.59
N PRO A 50 14.28 -8.34 -14.96
CA PRO A 50 13.27 -7.85 -14.02
C PRO A 50 13.15 -8.71 -12.76
N VAL A 51 12.89 -8.07 -11.62
CA VAL A 51 12.79 -8.76 -10.33
C VAL A 51 11.39 -8.70 -9.76
N ALA A 52 11.03 -9.64 -8.89
CA ALA A 52 9.79 -9.63 -8.12
C ALA A 52 10.07 -9.91 -6.64
N VAL A 53 9.50 -9.10 -5.76
CA VAL A 53 9.72 -9.17 -4.31
C VAL A 53 8.41 -9.04 -3.53
N TRP A 54 8.40 -9.54 -2.28
CA TRP A 54 7.36 -9.27 -1.31
C TRP A 54 7.84 -8.31 -0.23
N GLY A 55 7.27 -7.09 -0.24
CA GLY A 55 7.66 -6.03 0.70
C GLY A 55 9.12 -5.63 0.54
N CYS A 56 9.56 -4.72 1.39
CA CYS A 56 10.91 -4.17 1.40
C CYS A 56 11.72 -4.57 2.65
N LEU A 57 11.33 -5.67 3.33
CA LEU A 57 12.03 -6.16 4.51
C LEU A 57 12.83 -7.44 4.18
N ARG A 58 13.78 -7.78 5.04
CA ARG A 58 14.58 -9.03 4.95
C ARG A 58 15.50 -9.11 3.73
N GLY A 59 16.02 -7.96 3.30
CA GLY A 59 16.96 -7.85 2.20
C GLY A 59 16.33 -7.62 0.83
N THR A 60 15.00 -7.63 0.69
CA THR A 60 14.34 -7.29 -0.57
C THR A 60 14.48 -5.81 -0.94
N GLU A 61 14.72 -4.94 0.05
CA GLU A 61 15.10 -3.54 -0.15
C GLU A 61 16.34 -3.44 -1.08
N ALA A 62 17.40 -4.14 -0.75
CA ALA A 62 18.62 -4.13 -1.55
C ALA A 62 18.41 -4.70 -2.98
N VAL A 63 17.51 -5.67 -3.14
CA VAL A 63 17.14 -6.21 -4.47
C VAL A 63 16.44 -5.13 -5.31
N ILE A 64 15.54 -4.36 -4.72
CA ILE A 64 14.84 -3.25 -5.40
C ILE A 64 15.85 -2.17 -5.80
N ASP A 65 16.73 -1.78 -4.87
CA ASP A 65 17.73 -0.74 -5.11
C ASP A 65 18.71 -1.15 -6.22
N GLU A 66 19.19 -2.40 -6.20
CA GLU A 66 20.06 -2.92 -7.25
C GLU A 66 19.35 -3.01 -8.61
N ALA A 67 18.08 -3.45 -8.63
CA ALA A 67 17.28 -3.47 -9.85
C ALA A 67 17.13 -2.05 -10.44
N GLY A 68 16.81 -1.05 -9.60
CA GLY A 68 16.70 0.35 -10.01
C GLY A 68 18.03 0.89 -10.55
N GLN A 69 19.17 0.61 -9.89
CA GLN A 69 20.49 1.04 -10.35
C GLN A 69 20.89 0.42 -11.70
N LYS A 70 20.38 -0.78 -12.01
CA LYS A 70 20.61 -1.49 -13.28
C LYS A 70 19.51 -1.25 -14.31
N GLU A 71 18.61 -0.31 -14.07
CA GLU A 71 17.47 0.00 -14.94
C GLU A 71 16.62 -1.24 -15.28
N GLN A 72 16.53 -2.18 -14.34
CA GLN A 72 15.67 -3.36 -14.45
C GLN A 72 14.32 -3.08 -13.81
N ASP A 73 13.25 -3.53 -14.46
CA ASP A 73 11.90 -3.48 -13.89
C ASP A 73 11.81 -4.29 -12.61
N TRP A 74 11.01 -3.83 -11.65
CA TRP A 74 10.74 -4.56 -10.43
C TRP A 74 9.24 -4.59 -10.10
N TYR A 75 8.77 -5.77 -9.69
CA TYR A 75 7.39 -6.04 -9.29
C TYR A 75 7.33 -6.17 -7.78
N PHE A 76 6.53 -5.30 -7.17
CA PHE A 76 6.42 -5.22 -5.73
C PHE A 76 5.08 -5.77 -5.26
N PHE A 77 5.11 -6.82 -4.48
CA PHE A 77 3.94 -7.41 -3.85
C PHE A 77 3.83 -7.02 -2.39
N ASP A 78 2.62 -6.76 -1.94
CA ASP A 78 2.29 -6.57 -0.53
C ASP A 78 0.81 -6.90 -0.28
N HIS A 79 0.38 -6.77 0.96
CA HIS A 79 -1.02 -6.85 1.34
C HIS A 79 -1.87 -5.88 0.52
N ALA A 80 -3.10 -6.26 0.22
CA ALA A 80 -4.05 -5.42 -0.51
C ALA A 80 -4.25 -4.06 0.18
N TYR A 81 -4.63 -3.06 -0.58
CA TYR A 81 -4.99 -1.75 -0.05
C TYR A 81 -6.28 -1.81 0.76
N VAL A 82 -7.27 -2.51 0.23
CA VAL A 82 -8.59 -2.73 0.83
C VAL A 82 -8.95 -4.21 0.77
N MET A 83 -9.96 -4.64 1.51
CA MET A 83 -10.36 -6.06 1.66
C MET A 83 -9.23 -6.93 2.20
N ASN A 84 -8.40 -6.34 2.99
CA ASN A 84 -7.33 -7.05 3.68
C ASN A 84 -7.93 -7.79 4.88
N GLU A 85 -8.89 -8.67 4.60
CA GLU A 85 -9.60 -9.40 5.64
C GLU A 85 -8.60 -10.16 6.49
N ASP A 86 -8.66 -9.79 7.72
CA ASP A 86 -8.14 -10.41 8.91
C ASP A 86 -6.87 -11.25 8.71
N LYS A 87 -5.74 -10.59 8.85
CA LYS A 87 -4.40 -11.21 8.93
C LYS A 87 -4.33 -12.37 9.93
N HIS A 88 -5.36 -12.49 10.76
CA HIS A 88 -5.48 -13.46 11.85
C HIS A 88 -6.54 -14.55 11.56
N ASN A 89 -7.33 -14.45 10.50
CA ASN A 89 -8.30 -15.48 10.17
C ASN A 89 -7.63 -16.66 9.45
N VAL A 90 -7.22 -17.63 10.24
CA VAL A 90 -6.59 -18.88 9.78
C VAL A 90 -7.47 -19.74 8.87
N ASN A 91 -8.78 -19.49 8.84
CA ASN A 91 -9.76 -20.20 8.01
C ASN A 91 -9.92 -19.60 6.61
N PHE A 92 -9.29 -18.45 6.33
CA PHE A 92 -9.37 -17.82 5.03
C PHE A 92 -8.55 -18.59 4.00
N LYS A 93 -9.20 -19.07 2.92
CA LYS A 93 -8.51 -19.78 1.85
C LYS A 93 -7.62 -18.84 1.07
N LEU A 94 -6.35 -19.18 0.89
CA LEU A 94 -5.35 -18.33 0.24
C LEU A 94 -5.80 -17.85 -1.16
N LYS A 95 -6.52 -18.68 -1.91
CA LYS A 95 -7.05 -18.33 -3.23
C LYS A 95 -8.07 -17.18 -3.23
N ASP A 96 -8.74 -16.97 -2.11
CA ASP A 96 -9.79 -15.94 -1.97
C ASP A 96 -9.19 -14.59 -1.50
N ARG A 97 -7.91 -14.57 -1.16
CA ARG A 97 -7.21 -13.35 -0.76
C ARG A 97 -6.80 -12.52 -1.96
N VAL A 98 -6.80 -11.21 -1.74
CA VAL A 98 -6.30 -10.22 -2.68
C VAL A 98 -4.97 -9.65 -2.19
N TYR A 99 -4.11 -9.35 -3.16
CA TYR A 99 -2.79 -8.77 -2.93
C TYR A 99 -2.61 -7.60 -3.88
N ARG A 100 -1.88 -6.58 -3.47
CA ARG A 100 -1.45 -5.55 -4.42
C ARG A 100 -0.18 -6.00 -5.13
N CYS A 101 -0.09 -5.61 -6.39
CA CYS A 101 1.15 -5.70 -7.14
C CYS A 101 1.33 -4.41 -7.94
N THR A 102 2.51 -3.83 -7.87
CA THR A 102 2.91 -2.63 -8.61
C THR A 102 4.19 -2.90 -9.37
N LYS A 103 4.42 -2.16 -10.45
CA LYS A 103 5.66 -2.19 -11.22
C LYS A 103 6.41 -0.88 -11.00
N ASN A 104 7.68 -0.95 -10.69
CA ASN A 104 8.60 0.17 -10.48
C ASN A 104 8.14 1.19 -9.41
N ALA A 105 7.27 0.76 -8.51
CA ALA A 105 6.76 1.57 -7.40
C ALA A 105 6.37 0.67 -6.23
N GLN A 106 6.52 1.14 -4.99
CA GLN A 106 5.99 0.43 -3.80
C GLN A 106 4.49 0.63 -3.62
N ILE A 107 3.96 1.74 -4.09
CA ILE A 107 2.56 2.13 -4.03
C ILE A 107 2.18 2.92 -5.28
N ILE A 108 0.89 2.91 -5.59
CA ILE A 108 0.33 3.75 -6.62
C ILE A 108 -0.11 5.04 -5.96
N ASN A 109 0.43 6.17 -6.41
CA ASN A 109 0.08 7.51 -5.96
C ASN A 109 -0.54 8.37 -7.07
N GLU A 110 -1.03 7.71 -8.11
CA GLU A 110 -1.72 8.31 -9.25
C GLU A 110 -3.05 7.59 -9.49
N ILE A 111 -3.92 8.19 -10.28
CA ILE A 111 -5.16 7.56 -10.77
C ILE A 111 -4.88 6.97 -12.14
N ASP A 112 -4.88 5.65 -12.24
CA ASP A 112 -4.70 4.94 -13.50
C ASP A 112 -5.86 5.21 -14.46
N GLU A 113 -5.55 5.30 -15.74
CA GLU A 113 -6.54 5.10 -16.79
C GLU A 113 -6.86 3.60 -16.90
N LEU A 114 -8.13 3.25 -16.72
CA LEU A 114 -8.58 1.87 -16.69
C LEU A 114 -9.20 1.46 -18.03
N SER A 115 -8.86 0.24 -18.46
CA SER A 115 -9.48 -0.41 -19.60
C SER A 115 -10.86 -1.02 -19.23
N ASP A 116 -11.66 -1.37 -20.24
CA ASP A 116 -12.91 -2.11 -20.03
C ASP A 116 -12.69 -3.44 -19.29
N ASP A 117 -11.55 -4.08 -19.52
CA ASP A 117 -11.21 -5.32 -18.83
C ASP A 117 -10.84 -5.09 -17.36
N ASP A 118 -10.24 -3.95 -17.03
CA ASP A 118 -10.04 -3.54 -15.63
C ASP A 118 -11.37 -3.31 -14.93
N TYR A 119 -12.31 -2.63 -15.56
CA TYR A 119 -13.66 -2.41 -15.02
C TYR A 119 -14.36 -3.75 -14.75
N LYS A 120 -14.36 -4.70 -15.70
CA LYS A 120 -14.92 -6.05 -15.48
C LYS A 120 -14.25 -6.78 -14.31
N ARG A 121 -12.91 -6.61 -14.15
CA ARG A 121 -12.18 -7.24 -13.03
C ARG A 121 -12.59 -6.69 -11.67
N ILE A 122 -12.89 -5.41 -11.57
CA ILE A 122 -13.22 -4.77 -10.29
C ILE A 122 -14.70 -4.87 -9.91
N GLU A 123 -15.61 -5.22 -10.82
CA GLU A 123 -17.04 -5.44 -10.54
C GLU A 123 -17.27 -6.33 -9.30
N LYS A 124 -16.43 -7.36 -9.11
CA LYS A 124 -16.48 -8.25 -7.94
C LYS A 124 -16.33 -7.56 -6.59
N TYR A 125 -15.84 -6.32 -6.57
CA TYR A 125 -15.65 -5.54 -5.33
C TYR A 125 -16.81 -4.59 -5.03
N GLU A 126 -17.67 -4.28 -6.01
CA GLU A 126 -18.73 -3.25 -5.89
C GLU A 126 -19.75 -3.56 -4.78
N GLU A 127 -20.06 -4.84 -4.54
CA GLU A 127 -20.96 -5.25 -3.47
C GLU A 127 -20.36 -5.06 -2.07
N HIS A 128 -19.03 -4.97 -1.98
CA HIS A 128 -18.29 -4.96 -0.71
C HIS A 128 -17.71 -3.61 -0.35
N ILE A 129 -17.46 -2.73 -1.33
CA ILE A 129 -16.77 -1.47 -1.13
C ILE A 129 -17.54 -0.35 -1.84
N GLN A 130 -18.07 0.57 -1.03
CA GLN A 130 -18.76 1.75 -1.52
C GLN A 130 -18.22 2.99 -0.80
N LEU A 131 -18.13 4.11 -1.53
CA LEU A 131 -17.72 5.38 -0.96
C LEU A 131 -18.84 5.94 -0.07
N GLU A 132 -18.57 6.18 1.21
CA GLU A 132 -19.45 6.97 2.07
C GLU A 132 -19.33 8.47 1.71
N PRO A 133 -20.41 9.24 1.83
CA PRO A 133 -20.34 10.70 1.67
C PRO A 133 -19.32 11.33 2.63
N TRP A 134 -18.71 12.46 2.22
CA TRP A 134 -17.77 13.19 3.06
C TRP A 134 -18.39 13.62 4.39
N LYS A 135 -17.73 13.30 5.49
CA LYS A 135 -18.12 13.68 6.86
C LYS A 135 -17.53 15.03 7.25
N LYS A 136 -18.34 15.85 7.91
CA LYS A 136 -17.98 17.23 8.27
C LYS A 136 -17.86 17.46 9.78
N ASP A 137 -18.30 16.51 10.60
CA ASP A 137 -18.54 16.63 12.04
C ASP A 137 -17.50 15.94 12.93
N GLY A 138 -16.35 15.57 12.37
CA GLY A 138 -15.25 14.97 13.12
C GLY A 138 -14.67 15.92 14.18
N LYS A 139 -14.11 15.35 15.25
CA LYS A 139 -13.75 16.07 16.48
C LYS A 139 -12.25 16.27 16.69
N TYR A 140 -11.40 15.59 15.95
CA TYR A 140 -9.95 15.61 16.12
C TYR A 140 -9.23 15.30 14.81
N ILE A 141 -7.96 15.59 14.76
CA ILE A 141 -7.08 15.19 13.66
C ILE A 141 -6.37 13.88 14.05
N LEU A 142 -6.45 12.88 13.20
CA LEU A 142 -5.82 11.58 13.43
C LEU A 142 -4.56 11.42 12.58
N VAL A 143 -3.41 11.42 13.24
CA VAL A 143 -2.11 11.20 12.60
C VAL A 143 -1.75 9.71 12.63
N PHE A 144 -1.56 9.11 11.48
CA PHE A 144 -1.04 7.73 11.38
C PHE A 144 0.48 7.76 11.50
N GLU A 145 1.00 7.26 12.62
CA GLU A 145 2.45 7.22 12.83
C GLU A 145 3.12 6.24 11.86
N PRO A 146 4.06 6.70 11.02
CA PRO A 146 4.82 5.83 10.15
C PRO A 146 5.74 4.91 10.97
N SER A 147 6.04 3.73 10.43
CA SER A 147 7.03 2.83 11.05
C SER A 147 8.44 3.45 10.95
N ASP A 148 9.35 3.02 11.84
CA ASP A 148 10.75 3.44 11.78
C ASP A 148 11.41 3.06 10.45
N PHE A 149 10.98 1.94 9.85
CA PHE A 149 11.38 1.58 8.49
C PHE A 149 10.96 2.64 7.48
N ALA A 150 9.69 3.07 7.47
CA ALA A 150 9.19 4.08 6.53
C ALA A 150 9.90 5.43 6.72
N LYS A 151 10.13 5.83 7.98
CA LYS A 151 10.89 7.07 8.28
C LYS A 151 12.31 7.02 7.73
N ARG A 152 12.98 5.87 7.85
CA ARG A 152 14.33 5.67 7.31
C ARG A 152 14.34 5.60 5.78
N TRP A 153 13.42 4.84 5.19
CA TRP A 153 13.31 4.68 3.74
C TRP A 153 13.11 6.01 3.01
N TRP A 154 12.27 6.88 3.58
CA TRP A 154 11.96 8.19 3.01
C TRP A 154 12.83 9.32 3.57
N GLU A 155 13.85 9.00 4.36
CA GLU A 155 14.79 9.95 4.95
C GLU A 155 14.13 11.08 5.78
N VAL A 156 13.01 10.76 6.46
CA VAL A 156 12.20 11.69 7.26
C VAL A 156 12.12 11.26 8.73
N PRO A 157 13.23 11.21 9.47
CA PRO A 157 13.27 10.64 10.82
C PRO A 157 12.35 11.34 11.81
N ASN A 158 12.15 12.65 11.67
CA ASN A 158 11.37 13.49 12.57
C ASN A 158 9.93 13.73 12.10
N TRP A 159 9.47 13.05 11.04
CA TRP A 159 8.18 13.33 10.39
C TRP A 159 7.00 13.47 11.36
N THR A 160 6.91 12.58 12.37
CA THR A 160 5.80 12.62 13.33
C THR A 160 5.82 13.90 14.17
N GLU A 161 7.00 14.30 14.68
CA GLU A 161 7.16 15.50 15.49
C GLU A 161 6.90 16.77 14.67
N ASP A 162 7.49 16.85 13.48
CA ASP A 162 7.32 17.97 12.56
C ASP A 162 5.85 18.13 12.15
N THR A 163 5.15 17.01 11.86
CA THR A 163 3.73 17.02 11.54
C THR A 163 2.87 17.49 12.71
N ILE A 164 3.15 17.05 13.95
CA ILE A 164 2.43 17.49 15.13
C ILE A 164 2.64 18.97 15.37
N ASN A 165 3.86 19.46 15.22
CA ASN A 165 4.18 20.89 15.39
C ASN A 165 3.45 21.75 14.34
N LEU A 166 3.44 21.29 13.08
CA LEU A 166 2.70 21.93 12.01
C LEU A 166 1.19 21.98 12.31
N LEU A 167 0.60 20.87 12.76
CA LEU A 167 -0.81 20.82 13.13
C LEU A 167 -1.15 21.76 14.30
N LYS A 168 -0.37 21.73 15.39
CA LYS A 168 -0.56 22.62 16.56
C LYS A 168 -0.51 24.09 16.22
N ALA A 169 0.26 24.47 15.22
CA ALA A 169 0.34 25.86 14.75
C ALA A 169 -0.88 26.29 13.90
N ASN A 170 -1.69 25.34 13.41
CA ASN A 170 -2.72 25.60 12.41
C ASN A 170 -4.14 25.09 12.78
N THR A 171 -4.34 24.52 13.98
CA THR A 171 -5.66 24.12 14.48
C THR A 171 -5.71 24.01 15.99
N ASP A 172 -6.87 24.30 16.56
CA ASP A 172 -7.19 24.09 17.98
C ASP A 172 -7.80 22.69 18.24
N LEU A 173 -8.02 21.89 17.20
CA LEU A 173 -8.56 20.55 17.35
C LEU A 173 -7.57 19.65 18.10
N GLU A 174 -8.11 18.69 18.85
CA GLU A 174 -7.30 17.63 19.46
C GLU A 174 -6.52 16.87 18.38
N ILE A 175 -5.24 16.60 18.63
CA ILE A 175 -4.40 15.80 17.74
C ILE A 175 -4.18 14.44 18.39
N ARG A 176 -4.62 13.39 17.72
CA ARG A 176 -4.42 11.99 18.13
C ARG A 176 -3.41 11.32 17.24
N ILE A 177 -2.54 10.50 17.85
CA ILE A 177 -1.55 9.71 17.13
C ILE A 177 -1.98 8.25 17.21
N ARG A 178 -2.17 7.63 16.04
CA ARG A 178 -2.44 6.21 15.95
C ARG A 178 -1.19 5.43 15.59
N LYS A 179 -0.76 4.58 16.50
CA LYS A 179 0.31 3.59 16.28
C LYS A 179 -0.25 2.31 15.68
N LYS A 180 0.58 1.57 14.93
CA LYS A 180 0.18 0.31 14.29
C LYS A 180 -0.44 -0.72 15.23
N ASN A 181 0.00 -0.71 16.50
CA ASN A 181 -0.45 -1.67 17.54
C ASN A 181 -1.46 -1.04 18.52
N SER A 182 -2.19 0.02 18.11
CA SER A 182 -3.24 0.62 18.93
C SER A 182 -4.30 -0.43 19.28
N LEU A 183 -4.72 -0.45 20.55
CA LEU A 183 -5.81 -1.30 21.04
C LEU A 183 -7.20 -0.72 20.75
N VAL A 184 -7.27 0.54 20.36
CA VAL A 184 -8.54 1.19 19.98
C VAL A 184 -8.96 0.66 18.61
N SER A 185 -10.27 0.44 18.43
CA SER A 185 -10.84 0.04 17.14
C SER A 185 -10.43 1.04 16.03
N PHE A 186 -9.87 0.52 14.96
CA PHE A 186 -9.46 1.34 13.81
C PHE A 186 -10.65 2.13 13.23
N GLU A 187 -11.75 1.45 12.99
CA GLU A 187 -12.96 2.07 12.45
C GLU A 187 -13.50 3.19 13.35
N SER A 188 -13.63 2.92 14.66
CA SER A 188 -14.11 3.90 15.63
C SER A 188 -13.25 5.16 15.66
N GLU A 189 -11.93 4.98 15.63
CA GLU A 189 -10.98 6.09 15.70
C GLU A 189 -10.94 6.90 14.39
N VAL A 190 -10.99 6.22 13.25
CA VAL A 190 -11.02 6.90 11.95
C VAL A 190 -12.36 7.63 11.74
N LYS A 191 -13.49 6.98 11.99
CA LYS A 191 -14.83 7.59 11.80
C LYS A 191 -15.13 8.77 12.72
N GLY A 192 -14.39 8.93 13.82
CA GLY A 192 -14.51 10.09 14.72
C GLY A 192 -13.60 11.26 14.33
N ALA A 193 -12.68 11.06 13.39
CA ALA A 193 -11.74 12.09 12.98
C ALA A 193 -12.37 13.14 12.05
N LYS A 194 -11.94 14.40 12.18
CA LYS A 194 -12.22 15.49 11.24
C LYS A 194 -11.43 15.33 9.96
N ALA A 195 -10.18 14.93 10.10
CA ALA A 195 -9.28 14.58 9.01
C ALA A 195 -8.22 13.59 9.48
N VAL A 196 -7.62 12.88 8.55
CA VAL A 196 -6.47 12.01 8.80
C VAL A 196 -5.20 12.60 8.20
N VAL A 197 -4.04 12.30 8.80
CA VAL A 197 -2.73 12.74 8.29
C VAL A 197 -1.80 11.54 8.19
N SER A 198 -1.10 11.39 7.06
CA SER A 198 -0.27 10.22 6.82
C SER A 198 0.93 10.49 5.92
N LEU A 199 2.04 9.79 6.21
CA LEU A 199 3.20 9.70 5.32
C LEU A 199 2.94 8.65 4.21
N GLN A 200 2.85 7.38 4.55
CA GLN A 200 2.82 6.25 3.59
C GLN A 200 1.88 5.11 4.02
N SER A 201 1.01 5.31 4.96
CA SER A 201 0.13 4.24 5.43
C SER A 201 -0.95 3.88 4.39
N ALA A 202 -1.43 2.63 4.39
CA ALA A 202 -2.67 2.25 3.70
C ALA A 202 -3.94 2.71 4.46
N ALA A 203 -3.82 3.12 5.71
CA ALA A 203 -4.94 3.54 6.54
C ALA A 203 -5.77 4.71 5.98
N PRO A 204 -5.19 5.75 5.35
CA PRO A 204 -5.96 6.82 4.70
C PRO A 204 -6.87 6.33 3.58
N ILE A 205 -6.53 5.24 2.89
CA ILE A 205 -7.39 4.68 1.83
C ILE A 205 -8.75 4.33 2.43
N GLN A 206 -8.74 3.60 3.53
CA GLN A 206 -9.99 3.23 4.22
C GLN A 206 -10.71 4.46 4.80
N ALA A 207 -9.95 5.44 5.30
CA ALA A 207 -10.53 6.70 5.79
C ALA A 207 -11.28 7.43 4.67
N HIS A 208 -10.71 7.53 3.48
CA HIS A 208 -11.35 8.16 2.34
C HIS A 208 -12.58 7.39 1.84
N ILE A 209 -12.55 6.07 1.87
CA ILE A 209 -13.72 5.23 1.56
C ILE A 209 -14.84 5.55 2.57
N TRP A 210 -14.53 5.72 3.86
CA TRP A 210 -15.50 6.08 4.90
C TRP A 210 -15.83 7.58 4.96
N GLY A 211 -15.44 8.36 3.96
CA GLY A 211 -15.79 9.79 3.86
C GLY A 211 -14.99 10.69 4.80
N ILE A 212 -13.84 10.26 5.30
CA ILE A 212 -12.98 11.11 6.11
C ILE A 212 -11.89 11.70 5.22
N PRO A 213 -11.80 13.05 5.08
CA PRO A 213 -10.76 13.67 4.26
C PRO A 213 -9.37 13.53 4.90
N GLY A 214 -8.32 13.73 4.12
CA GLY A 214 -6.97 13.58 4.62
C GLY A 214 -5.94 14.52 4.02
N TYR A 215 -4.82 14.61 4.72
CA TYR A 215 -3.59 15.24 4.30
C TYR A 215 -2.52 14.16 4.19
N CYS A 216 -2.08 13.87 2.98
CA CYS A 216 -1.14 12.78 2.73
C CYS A 216 0.10 13.29 2.00
N ALA A 217 1.25 12.70 2.32
CA ALA A 217 2.45 12.90 1.52
C ALA A 217 2.35 12.13 0.19
N GLU A 218 3.13 12.54 -0.80
CA GLU A 218 3.14 11.96 -2.16
C GLU A 218 3.39 10.46 -2.19
N MET A 219 4.10 9.92 -1.19
CA MET A 219 4.33 8.49 -1.04
C MET A 219 3.13 7.71 -0.46
N SER A 220 1.93 8.31 -0.43
CA SER A 220 0.70 7.64 0.00
C SER A 220 -0.19 7.30 -1.19
N ALA A 221 -0.74 6.09 -1.23
CA ALA A 221 -1.73 5.70 -2.25
C ALA A 221 -3.07 6.49 -2.14
N ALA A 222 -3.28 7.20 -1.05
CA ALA A 222 -4.41 8.11 -0.88
C ALA A 222 -4.12 9.54 -1.35
N TYR A 223 -2.89 9.85 -1.76
CA TYR A 223 -2.46 11.19 -2.17
C TYR A 223 -3.36 11.80 -3.26
N PRO A 224 -3.77 11.08 -4.34
CA PRO A 224 -4.57 11.66 -5.41
C PRO A 224 -5.93 12.22 -4.98
N VAL A 225 -6.44 11.80 -3.82
CA VAL A 225 -7.73 12.24 -3.25
C VAL A 225 -7.56 12.86 -1.86
N SER A 226 -6.34 13.25 -1.53
CA SER A 226 -5.95 13.94 -0.32
C SER A 226 -5.49 15.37 -0.62
N HIS A 227 -5.33 16.17 0.42
CA HIS A 227 -4.55 17.40 0.35
C HIS A 227 -3.08 17.10 0.62
N SER A 228 -2.18 17.89 0.05
CA SER A 228 -0.76 17.83 0.45
C SER A 228 -0.59 18.31 1.90
N LEU A 229 0.48 17.86 2.55
CA LEU A 229 0.76 18.28 3.94
C LEU A 229 0.96 19.80 4.08
N GLU A 230 1.44 20.46 3.06
CA GLU A 230 1.63 21.91 3.01
C GLU A 230 0.31 22.68 3.14
N MET A 231 -0.79 22.09 2.69
CA MET A 231 -2.11 22.70 2.79
C MET A 231 -2.60 22.86 4.24
N ILE A 232 -1.99 22.14 5.19
CA ILE A 232 -2.26 22.29 6.62
C ILE A 232 -2.00 23.76 7.06
N GLN A 233 -1.01 24.42 6.48
CA GLN A 233 -0.66 25.82 6.77
C GLN A 233 -1.78 26.82 6.41
N LYS A 234 -2.74 26.42 5.56
CA LYS A 234 -3.90 27.24 5.21
C LYS A 234 -5.05 27.14 6.21
N GLY A 235 -4.87 26.37 7.28
CA GLY A 235 -5.86 26.07 8.29
C GLY A 235 -6.73 24.86 7.96
N LEU A 236 -7.23 24.20 8.99
CA LEU A 236 -8.04 22.98 8.89
C LEU A 236 -9.55 23.23 9.02
N ASP A 237 -9.95 24.49 9.20
CA ASP A 237 -11.36 24.85 9.43
C ASP A 237 -12.20 24.78 8.14
N SER A 238 -11.56 24.94 6.97
CA SER A 238 -12.21 24.93 5.66
C SER A 238 -11.61 23.88 4.73
N ILE A 239 -11.76 22.59 5.09
CA ILE A 239 -11.30 21.49 4.23
C ILE A 239 -12.10 21.52 2.92
N GLN A 240 -11.40 21.63 1.79
CA GLN A 240 -12.01 21.44 0.50
C GLN A 240 -12.17 19.95 0.22
N TYR A 241 -13.37 19.53 -0.12
CA TYR A 241 -13.65 18.12 -0.38
C TYR A 241 -13.37 17.78 -1.83
N ILE A 242 -12.60 16.73 -2.05
CA ILE A 242 -12.36 16.21 -3.40
C ILE A 242 -13.69 15.73 -4.01
N PRO A 243 -13.98 16.03 -5.28
CA PRO A 243 -15.21 15.60 -5.96
C PRO A 243 -15.39 14.07 -5.93
N ASP A 244 -16.63 13.61 -5.77
CA ASP A 244 -16.94 12.19 -5.65
C ASP A 244 -16.61 11.38 -6.92
N ASP A 245 -16.69 11.97 -8.10
CA ASP A 245 -16.25 11.34 -9.35
C ASP A 245 -14.74 11.09 -9.37
N THR A 246 -13.95 12.02 -8.86
CA THR A 246 -12.49 11.85 -8.71
C THR A 246 -12.18 10.76 -7.69
N ARG A 247 -12.89 10.73 -6.56
CA ARG A 247 -12.76 9.66 -5.55
C ARG A 247 -13.12 8.30 -6.13
N GLN A 248 -14.18 8.22 -6.94
CA GLN A 248 -14.59 6.96 -7.55
C GLN A 248 -13.54 6.46 -8.55
N LYS A 249 -12.99 7.33 -9.39
CA LYS A 249 -11.88 6.97 -10.30
C LYS A 249 -10.66 6.48 -9.53
N TRP A 250 -10.31 7.17 -8.45
CA TRP A 250 -9.22 6.74 -7.58
C TRP A 250 -9.49 5.37 -6.93
N LEU A 251 -10.69 5.15 -6.39
CA LEU A 251 -11.05 3.86 -5.80
C LEU A 251 -10.97 2.75 -6.84
N ASN A 252 -11.47 2.97 -8.04
CA ASN A 252 -11.38 2.01 -9.13
C ASN A 252 -9.91 1.70 -9.49
N SER A 253 -9.04 2.73 -9.52
CA SER A 253 -7.59 2.54 -9.71
C SER A 253 -6.96 1.70 -8.60
N ILE A 254 -7.28 1.97 -7.33
CA ILE A 254 -6.84 1.16 -6.18
C ILE A 254 -7.26 -0.31 -6.32
N LEU A 255 -8.52 -0.54 -6.67
CA LEU A 255 -9.08 -1.90 -6.84
C LEU A 255 -8.45 -2.63 -8.03
N ALA A 256 -8.21 -1.92 -9.15
CA ALA A 256 -7.60 -2.50 -10.33
C ALA A 256 -6.15 -2.94 -10.13
N ASN A 257 -5.45 -2.38 -9.15
CA ASN A 257 -4.08 -2.74 -8.78
C ASN A 257 -4.00 -3.75 -7.63
N GLN A 258 -5.12 -4.41 -7.35
CA GLN A 258 -5.22 -5.58 -6.49
C GLN A 258 -5.58 -6.81 -7.35
N TYR A 259 -5.02 -7.94 -6.98
CA TYR A 259 -5.16 -9.18 -7.71
C TYR A 259 -5.47 -10.31 -6.76
N THR A 260 -6.43 -11.15 -7.14
CA THR A 260 -6.68 -12.41 -6.44
C THR A 260 -5.52 -13.38 -6.69
N MET A 261 -5.40 -14.39 -5.85
CA MET A 261 -4.40 -15.44 -6.07
C MET A 261 -4.59 -16.15 -7.42
N THR A 262 -5.82 -16.26 -7.90
CA THR A 262 -6.13 -16.81 -9.23
C THR A 262 -5.56 -15.90 -10.34
N GLU A 263 -5.80 -14.60 -10.28
CA GLU A 263 -5.29 -13.63 -11.27
C GLU A 263 -3.76 -13.53 -11.28
N ILE A 264 -3.12 -13.82 -10.15
CA ILE A 264 -1.66 -13.91 -10.07
C ILE A 264 -1.17 -15.19 -10.76
N ALA A 265 -1.84 -16.30 -10.50
CA ALA A 265 -1.42 -17.62 -10.99
C ALA A 265 -1.70 -17.85 -12.49
N ASP A 266 -2.76 -17.26 -13.03
CA ASP A 266 -3.14 -17.39 -14.44
C ASP A 266 -2.44 -16.39 -15.38
N GLY A 267 -1.65 -15.47 -14.80
CA GLY A 267 -0.87 -14.47 -15.53
C GLY A 267 -1.57 -13.15 -15.79
N THR A 268 -2.82 -12.97 -15.37
CA THR A 268 -3.56 -11.70 -15.49
C THR A 268 -2.77 -10.54 -14.85
N CYS A 269 -2.24 -10.74 -13.66
CA CYS A 269 -1.42 -9.75 -12.96
C CYS A 269 -0.18 -9.35 -13.79
N TYR A 270 0.58 -10.33 -14.25
CA TYR A 270 1.78 -10.09 -15.05
C TYR A 270 1.47 -9.38 -16.37
N ASN A 271 0.49 -9.90 -17.13
CA ASN A 271 0.13 -9.35 -18.44
C ASN A 271 -0.36 -7.90 -18.35
N ARG A 272 -1.05 -7.53 -17.27
CA ARG A 272 -1.50 -6.15 -17.04
C ARG A 272 -0.35 -5.20 -16.71
N LEU A 273 0.68 -5.67 -16.02
CA LEU A 273 1.75 -4.82 -15.52
C LEU A 273 2.98 -4.75 -16.43
N LYS A 274 3.25 -5.78 -17.23
CA LYS A 274 4.49 -5.86 -18.03
C LYS A 274 4.68 -4.70 -19.00
N ASP A 275 3.59 -4.16 -19.55
CA ASP A 275 3.59 -3.12 -20.57
C ASP A 275 3.33 -1.70 -19.98
N LYS A 276 3.22 -1.58 -18.64
CA LYS A 276 3.08 -0.30 -17.92
C LYS A 276 4.40 0.46 -17.79
#